data_6e0c2bbd28b7f6e057cc2c193a72923d
#
_entry.id   6e0c2bbd28b7f6e057cc2c193a72923d
#
_cell.length_a   1.000
_cell.length_b   1.000
_cell.length_c   1.000
_cell.angle_alpha   90.00
_cell.angle_beta   90.00
_cell.angle_gamma   90.00
#
_symmetry.space_group_name_H-M   'P 1'
#
loop_
_entity.id
_entity.type
_entity.pdbx_description
1 polymer ?
#
loop_
_entity_poly.entity_id
_entity_poly.type
_entity_poly.pdbx_seq_one_letter_code
_entity_poly.pdbx_strand_id
1 'polypeptide(L)'
;MSQEQKGQIMPAVEAMIKDKGWYCPIKEVHGDNAYYSISRDEIVLPERQQFKDLESFQTNLFHECAHSSGSENRLGRLKPGSAFGSAEYAKEELTAELTAAFVSANYGMTKGLKTDSAPYLKSWLDSLHEKPEFLKTVLLDVKRSSRMLTQRIDAINPRIEQGLSPVAEEWKQDHEQSRPTVEKEMEVAAKSPAQPLSDEEVKNKIDSFMQQYYFVARRDNGVRMTGFVEHEGKPAVRLVIDSAIGTSNYIVSHEQDAQQKDHFYMHLMDKGQEIFKSREMPHDRDDAYSFIRGAVREQTDYEYEKRETAQEQSQEQEQNEEQSFRRGR
;
A
#
# COMPACT_ATOMS: atom_id res chain seq x y z
N MET A 1 -14.25 25.01 18.72
CA MET A 1 -14.80 25.72 17.53
C MET A 1 -14.46 24.86 16.33
N SER A 2 -15.46 24.20 15.74
CA SER A 2 -15.28 23.44 14.50
C SER A 2 -14.95 24.43 13.38
N GLN A 3 -13.77 24.33 12.79
CA GLN A 3 -13.49 25.02 11.55
C GLN A 3 -14.46 24.45 10.49
N GLU A 4 -15.32 25.29 9.94
CA GLU A 4 -16.11 24.93 8.76
C GLU A 4 -15.14 24.51 7.65
N GLN A 5 -15.23 23.25 7.23
CA GLN A 5 -14.41 22.75 6.12
C GLN A 5 -14.74 23.52 4.84
N LYS A 6 -13.71 24.04 4.19
CA LYS A 6 -13.88 24.75 2.93
C LYS A 6 -14.22 23.77 1.80
N GLY A 7 -15.18 24.13 0.98
CA GLY A 7 -15.60 23.37 -0.19
C GLY A 7 -16.93 22.63 0.02
N GLN A 8 -17.41 22.01 -1.03
CA GLN A 8 -18.64 21.21 -1.05
C GLN A 8 -18.34 19.84 -1.68
N ILE A 9 -18.91 18.79 -1.11
CA ILE A 9 -18.85 17.47 -1.74
C ILE A 9 -19.84 17.45 -2.90
N MET A 10 -19.40 16.94 -4.05
CA MET A 10 -20.28 16.70 -5.19
C MET A 10 -21.37 15.70 -4.82
N PRO A 11 -22.64 15.97 -5.15
CA PRO A 11 -23.75 15.04 -4.84
C PRO A 11 -23.50 13.62 -5.40
N ALA A 12 -22.93 13.51 -6.59
CA ALA A 12 -22.57 12.21 -7.16
C ALA A 12 -21.51 11.48 -6.36
N VAL A 13 -20.51 12.18 -5.82
CA VAL A 13 -19.47 11.60 -4.94
C VAL A 13 -20.11 11.08 -3.65
N GLU A 14 -21.02 11.85 -3.07
CA GLU A 14 -21.78 11.42 -1.90
C GLU A 14 -22.58 10.15 -2.17
N ALA A 15 -23.23 10.05 -3.35
CA ALA A 15 -23.94 8.87 -3.77
C ALA A 15 -23.03 7.68 -4.07
N MET A 16 -21.80 7.90 -4.58
CA MET A 16 -20.81 6.85 -4.73
C MET A 16 -20.46 6.21 -3.40
N ILE A 17 -20.40 7.00 -2.33
CA ILE A 17 -20.06 6.54 -0.98
C ILE A 17 -21.27 5.88 -0.30
N LYS A 18 -22.39 6.63 -0.16
CA LYS A 18 -23.54 6.24 0.64
C LYS A 18 -24.47 5.24 -0.04
N ASP A 19 -24.71 5.44 -1.34
CA ASP A 19 -25.68 4.66 -2.11
C ASP A 19 -25.03 3.53 -2.91
N LYS A 20 -23.77 3.17 -2.58
CA LYS A 20 -23.00 2.16 -3.29
C LYS A 20 -22.88 2.45 -4.80
N GLY A 21 -22.72 3.72 -5.12
CA GLY A 21 -22.68 4.20 -6.51
C GLY A 21 -21.35 3.94 -7.22
N TRP A 22 -20.35 3.40 -6.60
CA TRP A 22 -19.08 2.99 -7.19
C TRP A 22 -19.01 1.47 -7.37
N TYR A 23 -18.08 0.99 -8.16
CA TYR A 23 -17.90 -0.44 -8.50
C TYR A 23 -17.50 -1.31 -7.31
N CYS A 24 -16.99 -0.74 -6.24
CA CYS A 24 -16.65 -1.42 -5.00
C CYS A 24 -17.07 -0.57 -3.79
N PRO A 25 -17.18 -1.14 -2.58
CA PRO A 25 -17.48 -0.38 -1.39
C PRO A 25 -16.46 0.72 -1.12
N ILE A 26 -16.95 1.87 -0.65
CA ILE A 26 -16.14 2.98 -0.15
C ILE A 26 -16.46 3.15 1.33
N LYS A 27 -15.44 3.09 2.19
CA LYS A 27 -15.56 3.23 3.64
C LYS A 27 -14.80 4.45 4.12
N GLU A 28 -15.44 5.27 4.96
CA GLU A 28 -14.78 6.31 5.73
C GLU A 28 -14.47 5.76 7.13
N VAL A 29 -13.22 5.81 7.55
CA VAL A 29 -12.78 5.30 8.86
C VAL A 29 -11.88 6.33 9.54
N HIS A 30 -11.89 6.36 10.85
CA HIS A 30 -10.92 7.19 11.57
C HIS A 30 -9.51 6.65 11.32
N GLY A 31 -8.58 7.52 10.86
CA GLY A 31 -7.21 7.14 10.53
C GLY A 31 -6.58 8.07 9.50
N ASP A 32 -5.29 7.89 9.23
CA ASP A 32 -4.52 8.84 8.40
C ASP A 32 -4.38 8.42 6.93
N ASN A 33 -5.01 7.34 6.52
CA ASN A 33 -4.64 6.69 5.26
C ASN A 33 -5.82 6.40 4.34
N ALA A 34 -5.65 6.79 3.07
CA ALA A 34 -6.49 6.36 1.97
C ALA A 34 -5.82 5.18 1.24
N TYR A 35 -6.59 4.18 0.85
CA TYR A 35 -6.10 3.06 0.02
C TYR A 35 -7.24 2.29 -0.64
N TYR A 36 -6.93 1.68 -1.79
CA TYR A 36 -7.73 0.63 -2.39
C TYR A 36 -7.15 -0.74 -2.01
N SER A 37 -7.98 -1.63 -1.47
CA SER A 37 -7.63 -3.02 -1.16
C SER A 37 -7.99 -3.92 -2.33
N ILE A 38 -6.97 -4.50 -3.01
CA ILE A 38 -7.19 -5.42 -4.14
C ILE A 38 -7.91 -6.69 -3.66
N SER A 39 -7.49 -7.26 -2.53
CA SER A 39 -8.02 -8.53 -2.02
C SER A 39 -9.46 -8.43 -1.52
N ARG A 40 -9.86 -7.28 -0.97
CA ARG A 40 -11.22 -7.05 -0.48
C ARG A 40 -12.09 -6.30 -1.48
N ASP A 41 -11.51 -5.86 -2.57
CA ASP A 41 -12.13 -4.99 -3.56
C ASP A 41 -12.91 -3.84 -2.90
N GLU A 42 -12.24 -3.09 -2.01
CA GLU A 42 -12.82 -1.97 -1.29
C GLU A 42 -11.88 -0.77 -1.22
N ILE A 43 -12.45 0.42 -1.18
CA ILE A 43 -11.74 1.67 -0.93
C ILE A 43 -11.94 2.07 0.53
N VAL A 44 -10.85 2.43 1.21
CA VAL A 44 -10.86 2.98 2.57
C VAL A 44 -10.26 4.38 2.52
N LEU A 45 -10.95 5.33 3.15
CA LEU A 45 -10.53 6.73 3.28
C LEU A 45 -10.55 7.14 4.74
N PRO A 46 -9.68 8.07 5.17
CA PRO A 46 -9.88 8.79 6.41
C PRO A 46 -11.24 9.48 6.41
N GLU A 47 -11.82 9.65 7.59
CA GLU A 47 -13.04 10.45 7.73
C GLU A 47 -12.82 11.83 7.12
N ARG A 48 -13.84 12.35 6.42
CA ARG A 48 -13.76 13.62 5.68
C ARG A 48 -13.34 14.81 6.53
N GLN A 49 -13.66 14.81 7.82
CA GLN A 49 -13.25 15.85 8.76
C GLN A 49 -11.75 15.87 9.08
N GLN A 50 -11.04 14.81 8.77
CA GLN A 50 -9.58 14.73 8.95
C GLN A 50 -8.82 15.38 7.79
N PHE A 51 -9.50 15.70 6.70
CA PHE A 51 -8.91 16.41 5.57
C PHE A 51 -8.92 17.91 5.79
N LYS A 52 -7.93 18.59 5.21
CA LYS A 52 -7.80 20.05 5.24
C LYS A 52 -9.03 20.77 4.67
N ASP A 53 -9.61 20.18 3.63
CA ASP A 53 -10.82 20.65 2.96
C ASP A 53 -11.48 19.49 2.19
N LEU A 54 -12.75 19.69 1.81
CA LEU A 54 -13.54 18.67 1.11
C LEU A 54 -13.08 18.41 -0.32
N GLU A 55 -12.38 19.35 -0.94
CA GLU A 55 -11.75 19.16 -2.26
C GLU A 55 -10.60 18.15 -2.17
N SER A 56 -9.76 18.27 -1.12
CA SER A 56 -8.69 17.32 -0.84
C SER A 56 -9.24 15.90 -0.54
N PHE A 57 -10.36 15.80 0.18
CA PHE A 57 -11.03 14.51 0.39
C PHE A 57 -11.47 13.89 -0.94
N GLN A 58 -12.16 14.65 -1.80
CA GLN A 58 -12.64 14.17 -3.10
C GLN A 58 -11.48 13.77 -4.04
N THR A 59 -10.41 14.57 -4.07
CA THR A 59 -9.23 14.25 -4.89
C THR A 59 -8.57 12.95 -4.43
N ASN A 60 -8.49 12.70 -3.11
CA ASN A 60 -8.01 11.43 -2.57
C ASN A 60 -8.93 10.27 -2.95
N LEU A 61 -10.25 10.47 -2.86
CA LEU A 61 -11.19 9.46 -3.32
C LEU A 61 -11.00 9.12 -4.80
N PHE A 62 -10.82 10.12 -5.67
CA PHE A 62 -10.59 9.88 -7.10
C PHE A 62 -9.29 9.11 -7.35
N HIS A 63 -8.26 9.34 -6.55
CA HIS A 63 -7.02 8.58 -6.60
C HIS A 63 -7.28 7.08 -6.27
N GLU A 64 -8.00 6.79 -5.20
CA GLU A 64 -8.32 5.42 -4.83
C GLU A 64 -9.31 4.77 -5.81
N CYS A 65 -10.26 5.53 -6.36
CA CYS A 65 -11.11 5.08 -7.44
C CYS A 65 -10.30 4.73 -8.71
N ALA A 66 -9.24 5.49 -9.00
CA ALA A 66 -8.35 5.17 -10.11
C ALA A 66 -7.65 3.84 -9.88
N HIS A 67 -7.11 3.56 -8.69
CA HIS A 67 -6.56 2.24 -8.36
C HIS A 67 -7.61 1.16 -8.50
N SER A 68 -8.79 1.34 -7.90
CA SER A 68 -9.86 0.35 -7.98
C SER A 68 -10.28 0.07 -9.43
N SER A 69 -10.26 1.07 -10.32
CA SER A 69 -10.53 0.87 -11.74
C SER A 69 -9.57 -0.11 -12.41
N GLY A 70 -8.37 -0.29 -11.85
CA GLY A 70 -7.35 -1.22 -12.35
C GLY A 70 -7.55 -2.67 -11.96
N SER A 71 -8.52 -2.99 -11.12
CA SER A 71 -8.87 -4.36 -10.72
C SER A 71 -9.06 -5.27 -11.94
N GLU A 72 -8.80 -6.57 -11.76
CA GLU A 72 -8.94 -7.59 -12.81
C GLU A 72 -10.34 -7.59 -13.44
N ASN A 73 -11.37 -7.43 -12.62
CA ASN A 73 -12.78 -7.41 -13.05
C ASN A 73 -13.18 -6.09 -13.76
N ARG A 74 -12.28 -5.12 -13.89
CA ARG A 74 -12.51 -3.81 -14.51
C ARG A 74 -11.54 -3.57 -15.67
N LEU A 75 -10.50 -2.79 -15.48
CA LEU A 75 -9.53 -2.50 -16.55
C LEU A 75 -8.35 -3.48 -16.59
N GLY A 76 -8.23 -4.37 -15.62
CA GLY A 76 -7.28 -5.48 -15.61
C GLY A 76 -5.80 -5.06 -15.63
N ARG A 77 -5.45 -3.87 -15.12
CA ARG A 77 -4.07 -3.40 -15.14
C ARG A 77 -3.29 -3.66 -13.85
N LEU A 78 -4.00 -3.81 -12.71
CA LEU A 78 -3.39 -4.20 -11.45
C LEU A 78 -3.02 -5.67 -11.51
N LYS A 79 -1.75 -5.96 -11.30
CA LYS A 79 -1.25 -7.33 -11.17
C LYS A 79 -0.93 -7.60 -9.71
N PRO A 80 -1.45 -8.70 -9.14
CA PRO A 80 -1.02 -9.14 -7.83
C PRO A 80 0.52 -9.27 -7.80
N GLY A 81 1.15 -8.79 -6.71
CA GLY A 81 2.60 -8.93 -6.53
C GLY A 81 3.47 -7.88 -7.24
N SER A 82 2.90 -6.78 -7.76
CA SER A 82 3.71 -5.63 -8.20
C SER A 82 4.43 -5.03 -7.00
N ALA A 83 5.72 -5.33 -6.85
CA ALA A 83 6.51 -4.89 -5.72
C ALA A 83 6.56 -3.37 -5.63
N PHE A 84 6.40 -2.82 -4.44
CA PHE A 84 6.59 -1.40 -4.15
C PHE A 84 7.97 -0.94 -4.65
N GLY A 85 8.00 0.22 -5.36
CA GLY A 85 9.23 0.74 -5.97
C GLY A 85 9.61 0.07 -7.30
N SER A 86 8.83 -0.91 -7.78
CA SER A 86 8.98 -1.42 -9.14
C SER A 86 8.51 -0.39 -10.16
N ALA A 87 8.94 -0.56 -11.41
CA ALA A 87 8.48 0.28 -12.52
C ALA A 87 6.97 0.17 -12.74
N GLU A 88 6.40 -1.00 -12.52
CA GLU A 88 4.95 -1.26 -12.59
C GLU A 88 4.19 -0.52 -11.49
N TYR A 89 4.71 -0.52 -10.26
CA TYR A 89 4.14 0.25 -9.16
C TYR A 89 4.19 1.76 -9.45
N ALA A 90 5.36 2.29 -9.87
CA ALA A 90 5.50 3.70 -10.25
C ALA A 90 4.54 4.10 -11.38
N LYS A 91 4.31 3.18 -12.33
CA LYS A 91 3.33 3.35 -13.40
C LYS A 91 1.90 3.45 -12.87
N GLU A 92 1.53 2.59 -11.94
CA GLU A 92 0.19 2.59 -11.36
C GLU A 92 -0.08 3.83 -10.53
N GLU A 93 0.86 4.25 -9.68
CA GLU A 93 0.77 5.49 -8.91
C GLU A 93 0.63 6.73 -9.82
N LEU A 94 1.44 6.80 -10.88
CA LEU A 94 1.35 7.87 -11.86
C LEU A 94 0.00 7.86 -12.59
N THR A 95 -0.51 6.68 -12.92
CA THR A 95 -1.84 6.52 -13.51
C THR A 95 -2.93 7.03 -12.56
N ALA A 96 -2.88 6.66 -11.29
CA ALA A 96 -3.86 7.06 -10.29
C ALA A 96 -3.81 8.57 -10.03
N GLU A 97 -2.60 9.13 -9.86
CA GLU A 97 -2.42 10.57 -9.61
C GLU A 97 -2.89 11.43 -10.78
N LEU A 98 -2.51 11.08 -12.01
CA LEU A 98 -2.96 11.80 -13.18
C LEU A 98 -4.47 11.65 -13.41
N THR A 99 -5.04 10.48 -13.15
CA THR A 99 -6.49 10.27 -13.22
C THR A 99 -7.23 11.17 -12.24
N ALA A 100 -6.79 11.21 -10.97
CA ALA A 100 -7.37 12.09 -9.96
C ALA A 100 -7.29 13.56 -10.35
N ALA A 101 -6.13 14.00 -10.88
CA ALA A 101 -5.93 15.36 -11.35
C ALA A 101 -6.87 15.71 -12.52
N PHE A 102 -6.97 14.84 -13.52
CA PHE A 102 -7.86 15.04 -14.68
C PHE A 102 -9.34 15.11 -14.28
N VAL A 103 -9.79 14.18 -13.44
CA VAL A 103 -11.18 14.16 -12.96
C VAL A 103 -11.47 15.40 -12.12
N SER A 104 -10.59 15.74 -11.18
CA SER A 104 -10.72 16.97 -10.36
C SER A 104 -10.83 18.22 -11.23
N ALA A 105 -9.97 18.38 -12.22
CA ALA A 105 -10.00 19.51 -13.14
C ALA A 105 -11.29 19.56 -13.97
N ASN A 106 -11.79 18.41 -14.43
CA ASN A 106 -13.04 18.32 -15.20
C ASN A 106 -14.27 18.82 -14.42
N TYR A 107 -14.24 18.68 -13.09
CA TYR A 107 -15.32 19.18 -12.22
C TYR A 107 -14.97 20.49 -11.49
N GLY A 108 -13.98 21.23 -11.99
CA GLY A 108 -13.66 22.59 -11.53
C GLY A 108 -12.91 22.64 -10.19
N MET A 109 -12.36 21.54 -9.74
CA MET A 109 -11.53 21.52 -8.55
C MET A 109 -10.12 22.08 -8.88
N THR A 110 -9.61 22.96 -8.01
CA THR A 110 -8.36 23.68 -8.26
C THR A 110 -7.13 22.92 -7.80
N LYS A 111 -7.30 21.92 -6.94
CA LYS A 111 -6.21 21.13 -6.35
C LYS A 111 -6.09 19.78 -7.04
N GLY A 112 -5.41 19.77 -8.19
CA GLY A 112 -5.30 18.56 -9.00
C GLY A 112 -4.17 17.59 -8.62
N LEU A 113 -3.08 18.04 -8.00
CA LEU A 113 -1.93 17.21 -7.64
C LEU A 113 -1.64 17.35 -6.15
N LYS A 114 -1.38 16.23 -5.48
CA LYS A 114 -0.94 16.23 -4.09
C LYS A 114 0.44 16.91 -4.00
N THR A 115 0.62 17.82 -3.07
CA THR A 115 1.91 18.49 -2.81
C THR A 115 3.01 17.46 -2.46
N ASP A 116 2.61 16.33 -1.92
CA ASP A 116 3.50 15.24 -1.52
C ASP A 116 3.94 14.36 -2.69
N SER A 117 3.37 14.54 -3.88
CA SER A 117 3.76 13.80 -5.10
C SER A 117 5.02 14.34 -5.76
N ALA A 118 5.50 15.53 -5.39
CA ALA A 118 6.66 16.18 -6.00
C ALA A 118 7.96 15.33 -5.97
N PRO A 119 8.32 14.63 -4.88
CA PRO A 119 9.49 13.75 -4.87
C PRO A 119 9.38 12.57 -5.84
N TYR A 120 8.16 12.07 -6.04
CA TYR A 120 7.87 10.94 -6.93
C TYR A 120 7.83 11.37 -8.40
N LEU A 121 7.38 12.60 -8.70
CA LEU A 121 7.39 13.15 -10.06
C LEU A 121 8.79 13.11 -10.68
N LYS A 122 9.83 13.36 -9.90
CA LYS A 122 11.21 13.26 -10.39
C LYS A 122 11.59 11.82 -10.75
N SER A 123 11.32 10.85 -9.86
CA SER A 123 11.57 9.42 -10.12
C SER A 123 10.78 8.91 -11.33
N TRP A 124 9.54 9.38 -11.50
CA TRP A 124 8.70 9.04 -12.65
C TRP A 124 9.24 9.67 -13.95
N LEU A 125 9.70 10.94 -13.90
CA LEU A 125 10.32 11.60 -15.03
C LEU A 125 11.61 10.88 -15.45
N ASP A 126 12.44 10.46 -14.51
CA ASP A 126 13.66 9.72 -14.80
C ASP A 126 13.32 8.38 -15.48
N SER A 127 12.32 7.66 -14.97
CA SER A 127 11.82 6.40 -15.59
C SER A 127 11.20 6.61 -16.97
N LEU A 128 10.56 7.76 -17.21
CA LEU A 128 10.00 8.15 -18.51
C LEU A 128 11.08 8.51 -19.54
N HIS A 129 12.17 9.11 -19.10
CA HIS A 129 13.32 9.39 -19.95
C HIS A 129 13.99 8.11 -20.46
N GLU A 130 14.04 7.08 -19.62
CA GLU A 130 14.62 5.79 -19.99
C GLU A 130 13.73 4.96 -20.94
N LYS A 131 12.41 5.10 -20.84
CA LYS A 131 11.42 4.30 -21.62
C LYS A 131 10.23 5.15 -22.08
N PRO A 132 10.32 5.90 -23.18
CA PRO A 132 9.23 6.75 -23.66
C PRO A 132 7.89 6.02 -23.96
N GLU A 133 7.94 4.74 -24.36
CA GLU A 133 6.74 3.91 -24.55
C GLU A 133 5.94 3.72 -23.25
N PHE A 134 6.58 3.86 -22.11
CA PHE A 134 5.94 3.78 -20.81
C PHE A 134 4.91 4.90 -20.61
N LEU A 135 5.26 6.12 -21.02
CA LEU A 135 4.36 7.28 -20.98
C LEU A 135 3.09 7.03 -21.81
N LYS A 136 3.23 6.45 -23.00
CA LYS A 136 2.09 6.15 -23.87
C LYS A 136 1.10 5.19 -23.18
N THR A 137 1.62 4.19 -22.49
CA THR A 137 0.80 3.22 -21.76
C THR A 137 0.11 3.89 -20.57
N VAL A 138 0.85 4.69 -19.77
CA VAL A 138 0.28 5.46 -18.66
C VAL A 138 -0.85 6.37 -19.14
N LEU A 139 -0.63 7.16 -20.18
CA LEU A 139 -1.67 8.07 -20.70
C LEU A 139 -2.91 7.32 -21.22
N LEU A 140 -2.75 6.13 -21.78
CA LEU A 140 -3.87 5.30 -22.18
C LEU A 140 -4.66 4.80 -20.96
N ASP A 141 -3.96 4.35 -19.93
CA ASP A 141 -4.56 3.90 -18.67
C ASP A 141 -5.25 5.06 -17.94
N VAL A 142 -4.65 6.25 -17.87
CA VAL A 142 -5.26 7.49 -17.38
C VAL A 142 -6.55 7.80 -18.11
N LYS A 143 -6.53 7.76 -19.45
CA LYS A 143 -7.73 8.00 -20.26
C LYS A 143 -8.85 7.02 -19.95
N ARG A 144 -8.54 5.72 -19.78
CA ARG A 144 -9.53 4.69 -19.46
C ARG A 144 -10.11 4.87 -18.07
N SER A 145 -9.25 5.09 -17.08
CA SER A 145 -9.64 5.30 -15.69
C SER A 145 -10.46 6.59 -15.51
N SER A 146 -9.99 7.71 -16.08
CA SER A 146 -10.74 8.97 -16.04
C SER A 146 -12.10 8.84 -16.68
N ARG A 147 -12.19 8.16 -17.82
CA ARG A 147 -13.47 7.92 -18.47
C ARG A 147 -14.41 7.10 -17.59
N MET A 148 -13.91 6.07 -16.91
CA MET A 148 -14.71 5.24 -16.02
C MET A 148 -15.27 6.05 -14.84
N LEU A 149 -14.46 6.93 -14.22
CA LEU A 149 -14.90 7.81 -13.16
C LEU A 149 -15.92 8.85 -13.65
N THR A 150 -15.62 9.56 -14.73
CA THR A 150 -16.51 10.60 -15.26
C THR A 150 -17.83 10.00 -15.73
N GLN A 151 -17.83 8.90 -16.43
CA GLN A 151 -19.07 8.22 -16.83
C GLN A 151 -19.94 7.85 -15.64
N ARG A 152 -19.32 7.46 -14.53
CA ARG A 152 -20.09 7.12 -13.33
C ARG A 152 -20.69 8.34 -12.66
N ILE A 153 -19.92 9.41 -12.49
CA ILE A 153 -20.39 10.69 -11.95
C ILE A 153 -21.49 11.25 -12.84
N ASP A 154 -21.30 11.26 -14.15
CA ASP A 154 -22.25 11.79 -15.14
C ASP A 154 -23.52 10.94 -15.25
N ALA A 155 -23.48 9.67 -14.90
CA ALA A 155 -24.67 8.83 -14.81
C ALA A 155 -25.51 9.11 -13.53
N ILE A 156 -24.88 9.56 -12.45
CA ILE A 156 -25.52 9.83 -11.17
C ILE A 156 -26.14 11.25 -11.14
N ASN A 157 -25.41 12.26 -11.61
CA ASN A 157 -25.85 13.66 -11.54
C ASN A 157 -27.26 13.93 -12.09
N PRO A 158 -27.62 13.50 -13.32
CA PRO A 158 -28.94 13.76 -13.89
C PRO A 158 -30.08 13.09 -13.09
N ARG A 159 -29.79 11.94 -12.47
CA ARG A 159 -30.78 11.26 -11.63
C ARG A 159 -31.11 12.08 -10.37
N ILE A 160 -30.06 12.64 -9.74
CA ILE A 160 -30.21 13.52 -8.58
C ILE A 160 -31.02 14.79 -8.97
N GLU A 161 -30.68 15.43 -10.10
CA GLU A 161 -31.37 16.61 -10.62
C GLU A 161 -32.86 16.36 -10.90
N GLN A 162 -33.20 15.13 -11.31
CA GLN A 162 -34.57 14.69 -11.56
C GLN A 162 -35.29 14.21 -10.28
N GLY A 163 -34.65 14.26 -9.11
CA GLY A 163 -35.23 13.78 -7.85
C GLY A 163 -35.38 12.26 -7.77
N LEU A 164 -34.68 11.54 -8.64
CA LEU A 164 -34.65 10.07 -8.64
C LEU A 164 -33.61 9.53 -7.65
N SER A 165 -33.71 8.22 -7.35
CA SER A 165 -32.61 7.53 -6.64
C SER A 165 -31.29 7.75 -7.39
N PRO A 166 -30.22 8.21 -6.71
CA PRO A 166 -28.94 8.52 -7.36
C PRO A 166 -28.36 7.33 -8.13
N VAL A 167 -28.60 6.13 -7.61
CA VAL A 167 -28.11 4.88 -8.19
C VAL A 167 -29.30 4.05 -8.67
N ALA A 168 -29.30 3.66 -9.94
CA ALA A 168 -30.33 2.82 -10.51
C ALA A 168 -30.30 1.39 -9.88
N GLU A 169 -31.47 0.76 -9.74
CA GLU A 169 -31.57 -0.57 -9.15
C GLU A 169 -30.84 -1.64 -10.00
N GLU A 170 -30.85 -1.50 -11.34
CA GLU A 170 -30.11 -2.37 -12.24
C GLU A 170 -28.60 -2.33 -11.95
N TRP A 171 -28.07 -1.12 -11.68
CA TRP A 171 -26.67 -0.95 -11.30
C TRP A 171 -26.35 -1.70 -10.02
N LYS A 172 -27.19 -1.60 -9.01
CA LYS A 172 -26.99 -2.27 -7.72
C LYS A 172 -26.99 -3.80 -7.89
N GLN A 173 -27.94 -4.32 -8.66
CA GLN A 173 -28.07 -5.76 -8.93
C GLN A 173 -26.87 -6.32 -9.67
N ASP A 174 -26.41 -5.64 -10.73
CA ASP A 174 -25.25 -6.07 -11.54
C ASP A 174 -23.95 -6.09 -10.72
N HIS A 175 -23.79 -5.14 -9.79
CA HIS A 175 -22.56 -5.01 -9.02
C HIS A 175 -22.61 -5.70 -7.65
N GLU A 176 -23.77 -6.04 -7.15
CA GLU A 176 -23.93 -6.85 -5.94
C GLU A 176 -23.64 -8.34 -6.23
N GLN A 177 -24.00 -8.81 -7.44
CA GLN A 177 -23.69 -10.19 -7.88
C GLN A 177 -22.20 -10.37 -8.22
N SER A 178 -21.49 -9.32 -8.58
CA SER A 178 -20.06 -9.34 -8.93
C SER A 178 -19.13 -9.23 -7.72
N ARG A 179 -19.68 -9.02 -6.52
CA ARG A 179 -18.87 -8.93 -5.30
C ARG A 179 -18.51 -10.32 -4.82
N PRO A 180 -17.23 -10.60 -4.52
CA PRO A 180 -16.87 -11.76 -3.75
C PRO A 180 -17.58 -11.64 -2.40
N THR A 181 -18.52 -12.53 -2.14
CA THR A 181 -19.23 -12.55 -0.87
C THR A 181 -18.30 -13.19 0.15
N VAL A 182 -17.68 -12.36 1.00
CA VAL A 182 -16.94 -12.81 2.18
C VAL A 182 -17.78 -13.79 3.01
N GLU A 183 -19.10 -13.62 3.02
CA GLU A 183 -20.05 -14.58 3.66
C GLU A 183 -20.09 -15.94 2.97
N LYS A 184 -19.96 -16.01 1.63
CA LYS A 184 -19.89 -17.30 0.91
C LYS A 184 -18.56 -18.01 1.11
N GLU A 185 -17.47 -17.27 1.21
CA GLU A 185 -16.15 -17.85 1.51
C GLU A 185 -16.10 -18.36 2.95
N MET A 186 -16.68 -17.65 3.91
CA MET A 186 -16.80 -18.13 5.29
C MET A 186 -17.71 -19.37 5.43
N GLU A 187 -18.76 -19.49 4.62
CA GLU A 187 -19.66 -20.65 4.65
C GLU A 187 -19.07 -21.87 3.93
N VAL A 188 -18.22 -21.66 2.93
CA VAL A 188 -17.48 -22.74 2.24
C VAL A 188 -16.27 -23.17 3.06
N ALA A 189 -15.56 -22.25 3.71
CA ALA A 189 -14.42 -22.55 4.58
C ALA A 189 -14.83 -23.36 5.84
N ALA A 190 -16.04 -23.16 6.34
CA ALA A 190 -16.54 -23.90 7.51
C ALA A 190 -16.89 -25.38 7.25
N LYS A 191 -16.84 -25.84 6.00
CA LYS A 191 -17.29 -27.21 5.61
C LYS A 191 -16.20 -28.11 5.03
N SER A 192 -14.95 -27.66 4.88
CA SER A 192 -13.86 -28.50 4.38
C SER A 192 -12.74 -28.64 5.40
N PRO A 193 -12.12 -29.81 5.54
CA PRO A 193 -10.90 -29.93 6.34
C PRO A 193 -9.81 -29.03 5.74
N ALA A 194 -9.10 -28.31 6.62
CA ALA A 194 -8.08 -27.36 6.25
C ALA A 194 -7.03 -28.00 5.31
N GLN A 195 -7.04 -27.65 4.03
CA GLN A 195 -5.93 -27.91 3.15
C GLN A 195 -4.87 -26.81 3.35
N PRO A 196 -3.57 -27.16 3.34
CA PRO A 196 -2.53 -26.14 3.39
C PRO A 196 -2.67 -25.19 2.20
N LEU A 197 -2.51 -23.88 2.47
CA LEU A 197 -2.56 -22.85 1.44
C LEU A 197 -1.52 -23.13 0.35
N SER A 198 -1.88 -22.87 -0.89
CA SER A 198 -0.93 -22.85 -2.00
C SER A 198 0.02 -21.66 -1.88
N ASP A 199 1.19 -21.75 -2.50
CA ASP A 199 2.19 -20.65 -2.52
C ASP A 199 1.60 -19.35 -3.06
N GLU A 200 0.71 -19.42 -4.04
CA GLU A 200 0.05 -18.24 -4.60
C GLU A 200 -0.93 -17.59 -3.62
N GLU A 201 -1.69 -18.39 -2.88
CA GLU A 201 -2.56 -17.88 -1.82
C GLU A 201 -1.76 -17.24 -0.69
N VAL A 202 -0.62 -17.83 -0.29
CA VAL A 202 0.28 -17.23 0.70
C VAL A 202 0.84 -15.90 0.21
N LYS A 203 1.31 -15.82 -1.04
CA LYS A 203 1.77 -14.56 -1.64
C LYS A 203 0.70 -13.49 -1.64
N ASN A 204 -0.52 -13.82 -2.04
CA ASN A 204 -1.64 -12.90 -2.05
C ASN A 204 -2.00 -12.39 -0.65
N LYS A 205 -1.94 -13.25 0.37
CA LYS A 205 -2.16 -12.85 1.76
C LYS A 205 -1.07 -11.91 2.28
N ILE A 206 0.21 -12.23 2.01
CA ILE A 206 1.33 -11.37 2.39
C ILE A 206 1.22 -10.01 1.67
N ASP A 207 0.96 -9.99 0.37
CA ASP A 207 0.83 -8.76 -0.40
C ASP A 207 -0.31 -7.88 0.14
N SER A 208 -1.46 -8.47 0.37
CA SER A 208 -2.63 -7.80 0.95
C SER A 208 -2.32 -7.22 2.35
N PHE A 209 -1.65 -7.97 3.20
CA PHE A 209 -1.25 -7.51 4.52
C PHE A 209 -0.23 -6.38 4.44
N MET A 210 0.77 -6.51 3.56
CA MET A 210 1.83 -5.53 3.41
C MET A 210 1.37 -4.21 2.79
N GLN A 211 0.22 -4.16 2.12
CA GLN A 211 -0.34 -2.90 1.59
C GLN A 211 -0.51 -1.83 2.66
N GLN A 212 -0.89 -2.19 3.88
CA GLN A 212 -0.97 -1.24 5.00
C GLN A 212 0.41 -0.69 5.40
N TYR A 213 1.48 -1.47 5.20
CA TYR A 213 2.87 -1.08 5.48
C TYR A 213 3.50 -0.27 4.35
N TYR A 214 2.96 -0.31 3.14
CA TYR A 214 3.40 0.54 2.01
C TYR A 214 3.32 2.03 2.36
N PHE A 215 2.36 2.40 3.17
CA PHE A 215 2.22 3.78 3.61
C PHE A 215 3.31 4.20 4.59
N VAL A 216 3.68 3.33 5.52
CA VAL A 216 4.80 3.57 6.44
C VAL A 216 6.09 3.74 5.64
N ALA A 217 6.30 2.89 4.64
CA ALA A 217 7.42 2.97 3.72
C ALA A 217 7.42 4.28 2.90
N ARG A 218 6.27 4.79 2.51
CA ARG A 218 6.13 6.07 1.79
C ARG A 218 6.52 7.29 2.63
N ARG A 219 6.25 7.24 3.93
CA ARG A 219 6.52 8.34 4.86
C ARG A 219 7.97 8.36 5.35
N ASP A 220 8.57 7.17 5.43
CA ASP A 220 9.97 6.95 5.80
C ASP A 220 10.72 6.44 4.55
N ASN A 221 11.46 7.34 3.87
CA ASN A 221 12.18 7.04 2.62
C ASN A 221 13.20 5.89 2.71
N GLY A 222 13.40 5.33 3.90
CA GLY A 222 14.33 4.25 4.18
C GLY A 222 13.74 2.84 4.12
N VAL A 223 12.42 2.68 3.95
CA VAL A 223 11.77 1.36 3.99
C VAL A 223 11.36 0.93 2.58
N ARG A 224 11.85 -0.20 2.11
CA ARG A 224 11.59 -0.71 0.74
C ARG A 224 11.26 -2.18 0.75
N MET A 225 10.28 -2.59 -0.02
CA MET A 225 10.03 -3.99 -0.34
C MET A 225 10.66 -4.35 -1.68
N THR A 226 11.36 -5.48 -1.73
CA THR A 226 12.18 -5.84 -2.91
C THR A 226 11.70 -7.11 -3.62
N GLY A 227 10.52 -7.62 -3.25
CA GLY A 227 9.88 -8.75 -3.91
C GLY A 227 9.80 -10.02 -3.05
N PHE A 228 9.19 -11.05 -3.64
CA PHE A 228 9.05 -12.33 -2.97
C PHE A 228 10.37 -13.10 -2.93
N VAL A 229 10.58 -13.80 -1.82
CA VAL A 229 11.68 -14.71 -1.56
C VAL A 229 11.12 -15.99 -0.95
N GLU A 230 11.96 -17.02 -0.82
CA GLU A 230 11.63 -18.22 -0.07
C GLU A 230 12.24 -18.14 1.34
N HIS A 231 11.43 -18.46 2.34
CA HIS A 231 11.85 -18.57 3.74
C HIS A 231 11.24 -19.84 4.33
N GLU A 232 12.11 -20.75 4.81
CA GLU A 232 11.70 -22.05 5.36
C GLU A 232 10.78 -22.87 4.43
N GLY A 233 11.03 -22.81 3.13
CA GLY A 233 10.25 -23.54 2.12
C GLY A 233 8.89 -22.93 1.79
N LYS A 234 8.62 -21.69 2.22
CA LYS A 234 7.37 -20.97 1.96
C LYS A 234 7.64 -19.60 1.34
N PRO A 235 6.68 -19.05 0.59
CA PRO A 235 6.78 -17.68 0.10
C PRO A 235 6.82 -16.67 1.24
N ALA A 236 7.71 -15.70 1.11
CA ALA A 236 7.88 -14.59 2.03
C ALA A 236 8.24 -13.31 1.25
N VAL A 237 8.16 -12.14 1.86
CA VAL A 237 8.53 -10.86 1.24
C VAL A 237 9.79 -10.31 1.90
N ARG A 238 10.72 -9.82 1.08
CA ARG A 238 11.90 -9.11 1.58
C ARG A 238 11.59 -7.64 1.79
N LEU A 239 11.84 -7.18 3.01
CA LEU A 239 11.77 -5.78 3.41
C LEU A 239 13.19 -5.28 3.69
N VAL A 240 13.56 -4.15 3.11
CA VAL A 240 14.85 -3.50 3.33
C VAL A 240 14.60 -2.19 4.06
N ILE A 241 15.34 -1.96 5.13
CA ILE A 241 15.27 -0.72 5.90
C ILE A 241 16.64 -0.05 5.85
N ASP A 242 16.70 1.16 5.31
CA ASP A 242 17.90 2.00 5.31
C ASP A 242 17.87 2.92 6.54
N SER A 243 18.93 2.93 7.31
CA SER A 243 19.15 3.86 8.43
C SER A 243 20.39 4.72 8.18
N ALA A 244 20.61 5.70 9.05
CA ALA A 244 21.80 6.57 8.98
C ALA A 244 23.13 5.81 9.10
N ILE A 245 23.12 4.58 9.60
CA ILE A 245 24.30 3.77 9.89
C ILE A 245 24.42 2.50 9.04
N GLY A 246 23.42 2.15 8.24
CA GLY A 246 23.46 0.98 7.38
C GLY A 246 22.11 0.55 6.84
N THR A 247 22.14 -0.52 6.07
CA THR A 247 20.97 -1.14 5.45
C THR A 247 20.74 -2.51 6.07
N SER A 248 19.53 -2.77 6.54
CA SER A 248 19.13 -4.07 7.07
C SER A 248 18.09 -4.76 6.20
N ASN A 249 18.20 -6.08 6.18
CA ASN A 249 17.29 -6.94 5.44
C ASN A 249 16.37 -7.65 6.42
N TYR A 250 15.08 -7.53 6.18
CA TYR A 250 14.05 -8.29 6.89
C TYR A 250 13.34 -9.21 5.92
N ILE A 251 12.78 -10.28 6.46
CA ILE A 251 11.85 -11.16 5.77
C ILE A 251 10.52 -11.07 6.49
N VAL A 252 9.43 -10.94 5.74
CA VAL A 252 8.07 -11.03 6.26
C VAL A 252 7.48 -12.35 5.81
N SER A 253 7.20 -13.23 6.78
CA SER A 253 6.56 -14.54 6.57
C SER A 253 5.10 -14.52 7.00
N HIS A 254 4.37 -15.52 6.55
CA HIS A 254 2.96 -15.74 6.86
C HIS A 254 2.74 -17.11 7.49
N GLU A 255 1.93 -17.15 8.53
CA GLU A 255 1.45 -18.38 9.16
C GLU A 255 -0.06 -18.32 9.38
N GLN A 256 -0.70 -19.47 9.47
CA GLN A 256 -2.08 -19.58 9.93
C GLN A 256 -2.14 -20.37 11.23
N ASP A 257 -2.95 -19.89 12.17
CA ASP A 257 -3.25 -20.62 13.39
C ASP A 257 -4.29 -21.76 13.16
N ALA A 258 -4.58 -22.52 14.19
CA ALA A 258 -5.54 -23.63 14.13
C ALA A 258 -6.99 -23.15 13.81
N GLN A 259 -7.28 -21.88 13.96
CA GLN A 259 -8.55 -21.22 13.63
C GLN A 259 -8.55 -20.60 12.24
N GLN A 260 -7.49 -20.84 11.42
CA GLN A 260 -7.29 -20.27 10.09
C GLN A 260 -7.10 -18.73 10.08
N LYS A 261 -6.74 -18.13 11.22
CA LYS A 261 -6.41 -16.73 11.31
C LYS A 261 -4.99 -16.50 10.80
N ASP A 262 -4.82 -15.47 9.98
CA ASP A 262 -3.52 -15.13 9.41
C ASP A 262 -2.66 -14.34 10.41
N HIS A 263 -1.40 -14.71 10.51
CA HIS A 263 -0.36 -14.07 11.30
C HIS A 263 0.84 -13.77 10.39
N PHE A 264 1.44 -12.61 10.57
CA PHE A 264 2.58 -12.16 9.79
C PHE A 264 3.74 -11.84 10.71
N TYR A 265 4.92 -12.36 10.39
CA TYR A 265 6.11 -12.22 11.24
C TYR A 265 7.23 -11.54 10.48
N MET A 266 7.91 -10.62 11.14
CA MET A 266 9.08 -9.94 10.60
C MET A 266 10.34 -10.51 11.25
N HIS A 267 11.29 -10.95 10.41
CA HIS A 267 12.54 -11.56 10.79
C HIS A 267 13.70 -10.67 10.34
N LEU A 268 14.61 -10.32 11.25
CA LEU A 268 15.84 -9.61 10.88
C LEU A 268 16.88 -10.60 10.40
N MET A 269 17.42 -10.38 9.20
CA MET A 269 18.37 -11.26 8.54
C MET A 269 19.75 -10.59 8.40
N ASP A 270 20.81 -11.23 8.85
CA ASP A 270 22.21 -10.85 8.51
C ASP A 270 22.89 -12.04 7.86
N LYS A 271 23.48 -11.83 6.68
CA LYS A 271 24.20 -12.85 5.90
C LYS A 271 23.41 -14.16 5.71
N GLY A 272 22.08 -14.06 5.63
CA GLY A 272 21.18 -15.20 5.46
C GLY A 272 20.82 -15.95 6.74
N GLN A 273 21.22 -15.45 7.90
CA GLN A 273 20.82 -15.98 9.21
C GLN A 273 19.88 -15.04 9.92
N GLU A 274 18.88 -15.58 10.62
CA GLU A 274 18.00 -14.82 11.48
C GLU A 274 18.76 -14.39 12.75
N ILE A 275 18.76 -13.09 13.07
CA ILE A 275 19.52 -12.54 14.19
C ILE A 275 18.64 -12.33 15.41
N PHE A 276 17.43 -11.86 15.21
CA PHE A 276 16.46 -11.65 16.27
C PHE A 276 15.26 -12.56 16.08
N LYS A 277 14.70 -13.01 17.22
CA LYS A 277 13.45 -13.75 17.21
C LYS A 277 12.39 -12.98 16.43
N SER A 278 11.72 -13.68 15.54
CA SER A 278 10.63 -13.13 14.75
C SER A 278 9.58 -12.43 15.61
N ARG A 279 9.04 -11.34 15.09
CA ARG A 279 7.98 -10.57 15.74
C ARG A 279 6.74 -10.59 14.91
N GLU A 280 5.62 -10.87 15.56
CA GLU A 280 4.32 -10.73 14.93
C GLU A 280 4.07 -9.26 14.60
N MET A 281 3.71 -9.02 13.36
CA MET A 281 3.40 -7.68 12.85
C MET A 281 1.95 -7.33 13.18
N PRO A 282 1.68 -6.13 13.71
CA PRO A 282 0.32 -5.73 14.03
C PRO A 282 -0.54 -5.55 12.76
N HIS A 283 -1.81 -5.88 12.90
CA HIS A 283 -2.82 -5.67 11.86
C HIS A 283 -3.39 -4.25 11.86
N ASP A 284 -3.24 -3.55 13.00
CA ASP A 284 -3.63 -2.15 13.10
C ASP A 284 -2.55 -1.25 12.52
N ARG A 285 -2.96 -0.18 11.93
CA ARG A 285 -2.14 0.70 11.12
C ARG A 285 -1.32 1.69 11.92
N ASP A 286 -1.87 2.22 13.01
CA ASP A 286 -1.15 3.12 13.91
C ASP A 286 -0.07 2.33 14.65
N ASP A 287 -0.36 1.09 14.99
CA ASP A 287 0.59 0.13 15.53
C ASP A 287 1.65 -0.27 14.50
N ALA A 288 1.29 -0.39 13.22
CA ALA A 288 2.24 -0.70 12.13
C ALA A 288 3.33 0.36 12.00
N TYR A 289 2.96 1.65 12.08
CA TYR A 289 3.94 2.74 12.05
C TYR A 289 4.91 2.68 13.24
N SER A 290 4.36 2.52 14.43
CA SER A 290 5.14 2.39 15.67
C SER A 290 6.02 1.15 15.65
N PHE A 291 5.53 0.04 15.08
CA PHE A 291 6.27 -1.22 14.91
C PHE A 291 7.49 -1.04 14.00
N ILE A 292 7.31 -0.44 12.82
CA ILE A 292 8.43 -0.20 11.89
C ILE A 292 9.45 0.77 12.48
N ARG A 293 9.02 1.83 13.15
CA ARG A 293 9.94 2.75 13.83
C ARG A 293 10.73 2.05 14.95
N GLY A 294 10.08 1.17 15.69
CA GLY A 294 10.74 0.32 16.69
C GLY A 294 11.81 -0.59 16.05
N ALA A 295 11.48 -1.24 14.95
CA ALA A 295 12.42 -2.07 14.20
C ALA A 295 13.64 -1.28 13.68
N VAL A 296 13.41 -0.08 13.12
CA VAL A 296 14.50 0.82 12.68
C VAL A 296 15.41 1.20 13.84
N ARG A 297 14.85 1.51 15.00
CA ARG A 297 15.62 1.86 16.19
C ARG A 297 16.49 0.70 16.67
N GLU A 298 15.92 -0.48 16.82
CA GLU A 298 16.66 -1.68 17.25
C GLU A 298 17.78 -2.05 16.30
N GLN A 299 17.55 -1.93 15.00
CA GLN A 299 18.58 -2.11 14.02
C GLN A 299 19.71 -1.10 14.20
N THR A 300 19.36 0.17 14.46
CA THR A 300 20.35 1.21 14.71
C THR A 300 21.23 0.85 15.91
N ASP A 301 20.59 0.42 16.99
CA ASP A 301 21.30 -0.01 18.19
C ASP A 301 22.21 -1.22 17.91
N TYR A 302 21.71 -2.23 17.20
CA TYR A 302 22.49 -3.42 16.80
C TYR A 302 23.72 -3.08 15.95
N GLU A 303 23.58 -2.20 14.97
CA GLU A 303 24.70 -1.79 14.12
C GLU A 303 25.75 -0.96 14.89
N TYR A 304 25.35 -0.21 15.90
CA TYR A 304 26.28 0.44 16.81
C TYR A 304 27.08 -0.57 17.64
N GLU A 305 26.41 -1.49 18.30
CA GLU A 305 27.07 -2.56 19.09
C GLU A 305 28.04 -3.38 18.25
N LYS A 306 27.66 -3.72 17.02
CA LYS A 306 28.50 -4.46 16.08
C LYS A 306 29.78 -3.68 15.70
N ARG A 307 29.67 -2.35 15.54
CA ARG A 307 30.83 -1.48 15.26
C ARG A 307 31.75 -1.34 16.45
N GLU A 308 31.20 -1.17 17.65
CA GLU A 308 31.98 -1.12 18.87
C GLU A 308 32.76 -2.41 19.09
N THR A 309 32.09 -3.56 18.96
CA THR A 309 32.73 -4.87 19.10
C THR A 309 33.85 -5.07 18.06
N ALA A 310 33.65 -4.63 16.82
CA ALA A 310 34.67 -4.73 15.78
C ALA A 310 35.87 -3.81 16.05
N GLN A 311 35.64 -2.63 16.63
CA GLN A 311 36.72 -1.71 17.03
C GLN A 311 37.51 -2.26 18.21
N GLU A 312 36.86 -2.83 19.22
CA GLU A 312 37.52 -3.47 20.35
C GLU A 312 38.39 -4.63 19.90
N GLN A 313 37.88 -5.52 19.04
CA GLN A 313 38.67 -6.65 18.50
C GLN A 313 39.87 -6.20 17.68
N SER A 314 39.71 -5.10 16.92
CA SER A 314 40.85 -4.53 16.16
C SER A 314 41.92 -3.96 17.08
N GLN A 315 41.53 -3.28 18.16
CA GLN A 315 42.46 -2.72 19.16
C GLN A 315 43.18 -3.86 19.96
N GLU A 316 42.46 -4.93 20.30
CA GLU A 316 43.08 -6.08 20.95
C GLU A 316 44.08 -6.80 20.04
N GLN A 317 43.78 -6.90 18.76
CA GLN A 317 44.70 -7.47 17.78
C GLN A 317 45.97 -6.63 17.63
N GLU A 318 45.86 -5.31 17.51
CA GLU A 318 47.00 -4.40 17.46
C GLU A 318 47.84 -4.46 18.73
N GLN A 319 47.22 -4.50 19.92
CA GLN A 319 47.93 -4.63 21.18
C GLN A 319 48.66 -5.98 21.30
N ASN A 320 48.05 -7.06 20.83
CA ASN A 320 48.65 -8.39 20.84
C ASN A 320 49.85 -8.47 19.84
N GLU A 321 49.76 -7.85 18.70
CA GLU A 321 50.85 -7.75 17.73
C GLU A 321 52.01 -6.91 18.28
N GLU A 322 51.74 -5.76 18.91
CA GLU A 322 52.77 -4.96 19.57
C GLU A 322 53.48 -5.70 20.69
N GLN A 323 52.72 -6.44 21.52
CA GLN A 323 53.30 -7.25 22.59
C GLN A 323 54.14 -8.40 22.04
N SER A 324 53.70 -9.03 20.96
CA SER A 324 54.45 -10.08 20.26
C SER A 324 55.79 -9.53 19.70
N PHE A 325 55.75 -8.35 19.10
CA PHE A 325 56.93 -7.68 18.56
C PHE A 325 57.94 -7.29 19.66
N ARG A 326 57.46 -6.89 20.84
CA ARG A 326 58.32 -6.55 22.01
C ARG A 326 58.94 -7.78 22.69
N ARG A 327 58.32 -8.97 22.59
CA ARG A 327 58.86 -10.23 23.15
C ARG A 327 59.81 -10.95 22.22
N GLY A 328 59.87 -10.60 20.96
CA GLY A 328 60.74 -11.19 19.96
C GLY A 328 62.08 -10.45 19.78
N ARG A 329 62.36 -9.43 20.62
CA ARG A 329 63.63 -8.73 20.73
C ARG A 329 64.26 -9.07 22.08
#